data_3731ce4d9eaeb3ab1336ab3548cbcece
#
_entry.id   3731ce4d9eaeb3ab1336ab3548cbcece
#
_cell.length_a   1.000
_cell.length_b   1.000
_cell.length_c   1.000
_cell.angle_alpha   90.00
_cell.angle_beta   90.00
_cell.angle_gamma   90.00
#
_symmetry.space_group_name_H-M   'P 1'
#
loop_
_entity.id
_entity.type
_entity.pdbx_description
1 polymer ?
#
loop_
_entity_poly.entity_id
_entity_poly.type
_entity_poly.pdbx_seq_one_letter_code
_entity_poly.pdbx_strand_id
1 'polypeptide(L)'
;MLEVKNLIFHPLDNGVEKSIIEDISFQVEDGEMLVITGPNGGGKSTLAKLLMGIETPDSGTILMNGVDITGYSIAQRANSGIGFAFQQPPRFKGMTVRRLLSLAAGYELPENKCCDYLSGVGLCAREYLNREVDNTLSGGEMKRLEIATVLAKPHKLCIFDEPEAGIDLWSFSMLVKQFEQLHKDKKESLILISHQERIIQMADRIMVVRDGKVTALDTREKVFPDLVNEDTGCICMNQAHRV
;
A
#
# COMPACT_ATOMS: atom_id res chain seq x y z
N MET A 1 9.97 -1.91 -13.07
CA MET A 1 10.92 -2.05 -11.95
C MET A 1 11.03 -0.73 -11.19
N LEU A 2 10.87 -0.76 -9.87
CA LEU A 2 11.13 0.35 -8.93
C LEU A 2 12.47 0.11 -8.26
N GLU A 3 13.32 1.14 -8.14
CA GLU A 3 14.57 1.07 -7.41
C GLU A 3 14.67 2.27 -6.46
N VAL A 4 14.99 2.00 -5.19
CA VAL A 4 15.17 3.00 -4.13
C VAL A 4 16.58 2.86 -3.60
N LYS A 5 17.30 3.99 -3.52
CA LYS A 5 18.73 4.04 -3.11
C LYS A 5 18.92 5.04 -2.01
N ASN A 6 19.46 4.59 -0.89
CA ASN A 6 19.93 5.40 0.24
C ASN A 6 18.93 6.49 0.66
N LEU A 7 17.64 6.12 0.74
CA LEU A 7 16.54 7.04 1.05
C LEU A 7 16.60 7.44 2.53
N ILE A 8 16.62 8.75 2.79
CA ILE A 8 16.65 9.33 4.14
C ILE A 8 15.52 10.35 4.24
N PHE A 9 14.84 10.37 5.40
CA PHE A 9 13.81 11.35 5.68
C PHE A 9 13.71 11.65 7.17
N HIS A 10 14.03 12.90 7.53
CA HIS A 10 14.08 13.44 8.89
C HIS A 10 13.22 14.71 8.99
N PRO A 11 11.88 14.61 9.00
CA PRO A 11 11.04 15.79 9.08
C PRO A 11 11.22 16.55 10.39
N LEU A 12 11.01 17.87 10.34
CA LEU A 12 10.93 18.70 11.51
C LEU A 12 9.54 18.57 12.16
N ASP A 13 9.50 18.06 13.37
CA ASP A 13 8.29 18.02 14.20
C ASP A 13 8.45 19.00 15.39
N ASN A 14 7.67 20.08 15.39
CA ASN A 14 7.77 21.15 16.40
C ASN A 14 9.20 21.73 16.54
N GLY A 15 9.97 21.80 15.45
CA GLY A 15 11.32 22.31 15.45
C GLY A 15 12.39 21.31 15.91
N VAL A 16 12.00 20.06 16.17
CA VAL A 16 12.92 18.95 16.48
C VAL A 16 12.97 18.02 15.28
N GLU A 17 14.18 17.72 14.80
CA GLU A 17 14.40 16.74 13.74
C GLU A 17 14.07 15.33 14.25
N LYS A 18 13.21 14.62 13.53
CA LYS A 18 12.78 13.28 13.88
C LYS A 18 13.24 12.31 12.79
N SER A 19 14.16 11.41 13.12
CA SER A 19 14.56 10.35 12.20
C SER A 19 13.42 9.36 11.98
N ILE A 20 12.86 9.31 10.76
CA ILE A 20 11.78 8.39 10.40
C ILE A 20 12.25 7.36 9.39
N ILE A 21 13.09 7.75 8.42
CA ILE A 21 13.71 6.85 7.44
C ILE A 21 15.22 7.09 7.48
N GLU A 22 15.97 6.01 7.73
CA GLU A 22 17.42 6.01 7.83
C GLU A 22 18.04 5.04 6.83
N ASP A 23 18.44 5.55 5.67
CA ASP A 23 19.19 4.80 4.64
C ASP A 23 18.46 3.53 4.16
N ILE A 24 17.23 3.68 3.64
CA ILE A 24 16.49 2.58 3.04
C ILE A 24 16.87 2.42 1.56
N SER A 25 17.29 1.19 1.20
CA SER A 25 17.55 0.79 -0.19
C SER A 25 16.88 -0.54 -0.49
N PHE A 26 16.16 -0.61 -1.60
CA PHE A 26 15.52 -1.83 -2.10
C PHE A 26 15.10 -1.68 -3.56
N GLN A 27 14.68 -2.79 -4.16
CA GLN A 27 14.10 -2.80 -5.51
C GLN A 27 12.87 -3.69 -5.55
N VAL A 28 11.97 -3.40 -6.48
CA VAL A 28 10.79 -4.20 -6.80
C VAL A 28 10.81 -4.49 -8.29
N GLU A 29 10.81 -5.76 -8.64
CA GLU A 29 10.81 -6.21 -10.03
C GLU A 29 9.44 -6.06 -10.69
N ASP A 30 9.40 -6.13 -12.02
CA ASP A 30 8.14 -6.07 -12.75
C ASP A 30 7.28 -7.32 -12.44
N GLY A 31 6.03 -7.10 -12.05
CA GLY A 31 5.08 -8.15 -11.66
C GLY A 31 5.36 -8.77 -10.28
N GLU A 32 6.28 -8.22 -9.50
CA GLU A 32 6.57 -8.67 -8.13
C GLU A 32 5.53 -8.13 -7.13
N MET A 33 5.19 -8.96 -6.15
CA MET A 33 4.47 -8.55 -4.95
C MET A 33 5.44 -8.47 -3.76
N LEU A 34 5.78 -7.25 -3.34
CA LEU A 34 6.54 -6.98 -2.14
C LEU A 34 5.58 -6.62 -0.99
N VAL A 35 5.65 -7.37 0.10
CA VAL A 35 4.94 -6.99 1.33
C VAL A 35 5.92 -6.33 2.29
N ILE A 36 5.54 -5.14 2.78
CA ILE A 36 6.30 -4.38 3.79
C ILE A 36 5.57 -4.55 5.13
N THR A 37 6.28 -5.06 6.12
CA THR A 37 5.76 -5.26 7.48
C THR A 37 6.76 -4.74 8.53
N GLY A 38 6.43 -4.88 9.83
CA GLY A 38 7.25 -4.42 10.95
C GLY A 38 6.44 -3.58 11.94
N PRO A 39 6.97 -3.19 13.09
CA PRO A 39 6.23 -2.55 14.18
C PRO A 39 5.58 -1.22 13.75
N ASN A 40 4.53 -0.84 14.48
CA ASN A 40 3.91 0.46 14.30
C ASN A 40 4.92 1.57 14.61
N GLY A 41 4.89 2.65 13.81
CA GLY A 41 5.88 3.73 13.93
C GLY A 41 7.24 3.43 13.27
N GLY A 42 7.46 2.25 12.70
CA GLY A 42 8.73 1.87 12.06
C GLY A 42 9.05 2.60 10.74
N GLY A 43 8.17 3.47 10.21
CA GLY A 43 8.42 4.26 9.00
C GLY A 43 7.70 3.75 7.73
N LYS A 44 6.94 2.65 7.79
CA LYS A 44 6.32 2.01 6.62
C LYS A 44 5.42 2.94 5.79
N SER A 45 4.44 3.59 6.43
CA SER A 45 3.52 4.53 5.74
C SER A 45 4.25 5.78 5.26
N THR A 46 5.30 6.21 5.98
CA THR A 46 6.17 7.31 5.52
C THR A 46 6.93 6.92 4.27
N LEU A 47 7.47 5.70 4.22
CA LEU A 47 8.10 5.17 3.01
C LEU A 47 7.12 5.16 1.83
N ALA A 48 5.89 4.69 2.01
CA ALA A 48 4.86 4.73 0.97
C ALA A 48 4.57 6.17 0.48
N LYS A 49 4.49 7.14 1.39
CA LYS A 49 4.30 8.56 1.06
C LYS A 49 5.47 9.13 0.26
N LEU A 50 6.71 8.77 0.63
CA LEU A 50 7.91 9.15 -0.13
C LEU A 50 7.88 8.55 -1.55
N LEU A 51 7.48 7.29 -1.70
CA LEU A 51 7.34 6.64 -3.01
C LEU A 51 6.28 7.31 -3.88
N MET A 52 5.19 7.84 -3.30
CA MET A 52 4.14 8.56 -4.04
C MET A 52 4.46 10.04 -4.24
N GLY A 53 5.50 10.59 -3.57
CA GLY A 53 5.84 12.02 -3.64
C GLY A 53 4.91 12.92 -2.83
N ILE A 54 4.26 12.37 -1.81
CA ILE A 54 3.49 13.12 -0.82
C ILE A 54 4.47 13.81 0.13
N GLU A 55 5.53 13.09 0.50
CA GLU A 55 6.68 13.62 1.23
C GLU A 55 7.89 13.66 0.28
N THR A 56 8.82 14.57 0.55
CA THR A 56 10.07 14.72 -0.21
C THR A 56 11.24 14.22 0.66
N PRO A 57 12.04 13.27 0.19
CA PRO A 57 13.17 12.78 0.97
C PRO A 57 14.26 13.85 1.12
N ASP A 58 15.01 13.81 2.22
CA ASP A 58 16.16 14.70 2.44
C ASP A 58 17.34 14.28 1.58
N SER A 59 17.47 12.98 1.32
CA SER A 59 18.46 12.44 0.40
C SER A 59 18.05 11.07 -0.13
N GLY A 60 18.82 10.56 -1.10
CA GLY A 60 18.55 9.31 -1.79
C GLY A 60 17.87 9.50 -3.14
N THR A 61 17.59 8.40 -3.81
CA THR A 61 17.05 8.41 -5.18
C THR A 61 15.96 7.37 -5.34
N ILE A 62 14.89 7.73 -6.04
CA ILE A 62 13.78 6.84 -6.41
C ILE A 62 13.75 6.77 -7.95
N LEU A 63 13.97 5.58 -8.50
CA LEU A 63 13.97 5.35 -9.94
C LEU A 63 12.79 4.46 -10.33
N MET A 64 12.06 4.84 -11.37
CA MET A 64 11.01 4.02 -11.98
C MET A 64 11.38 3.70 -13.42
N ASN A 65 11.62 2.42 -13.71
CA ASN A 65 12.13 1.95 -15.01
C ASN A 65 13.41 2.71 -15.45
N GLY A 66 14.33 2.97 -14.51
CA GLY A 66 15.57 3.68 -14.75
C GLY A 66 15.46 5.20 -14.86
N VAL A 67 14.26 5.77 -14.77
CA VAL A 67 14.01 7.21 -14.76
C VAL A 67 13.96 7.70 -13.32
N ASP A 68 14.76 8.72 -12.99
CA ASP A 68 14.72 9.37 -11.69
C ASP A 68 13.41 10.16 -11.53
N ILE A 69 12.61 9.74 -10.55
CA ILE A 69 11.33 10.35 -10.20
C ILE A 69 11.37 11.02 -8.82
N THR A 70 12.54 11.13 -8.20
CA THR A 70 12.70 11.65 -6.82
C THR A 70 12.07 13.03 -6.66
N GLY A 71 12.30 13.93 -7.60
CA GLY A 71 11.72 15.29 -7.61
C GLY A 71 10.34 15.40 -8.24
N TYR A 72 9.69 14.30 -8.66
CA TYR A 72 8.37 14.34 -9.29
C TYR A 72 7.28 14.64 -8.27
N SER A 73 6.34 15.51 -8.66
CA SER A 73 5.09 15.72 -7.92
C SER A 73 4.21 14.47 -7.91
N ILE A 74 3.22 14.43 -7.01
CA ILE A 74 2.21 13.35 -6.92
C ILE A 74 1.57 13.10 -8.30
N ALA A 75 1.17 14.16 -9.01
CA ALA A 75 0.55 14.05 -10.33
C ALA A 75 1.50 13.45 -11.38
N GLN A 76 2.77 13.82 -11.38
CA GLN A 76 3.77 13.27 -12.29
C GLN A 76 4.03 11.77 -12.00
N ARG A 77 4.10 11.38 -10.71
CA ARG A 77 4.25 9.96 -10.32
C ARG A 77 3.01 9.14 -10.69
N ALA A 78 1.80 9.66 -10.48
CA ALA A 78 0.57 9.01 -10.92
C ALA A 78 0.53 8.84 -12.46
N ASN A 79 0.99 9.85 -13.22
CA ASN A 79 1.10 9.77 -14.67
C ASN A 79 2.23 8.83 -15.15
N SER A 80 3.25 8.59 -14.31
CA SER A 80 4.30 7.58 -14.58
C SER A 80 3.81 6.15 -14.38
N GLY A 81 2.60 5.97 -13.85
CA GLY A 81 1.94 4.68 -13.67
C GLY A 81 1.99 4.16 -12.24
N ILE A 82 2.11 5.02 -11.22
CA ILE A 82 2.00 4.64 -9.82
C ILE A 82 0.56 4.86 -9.34
N GLY A 83 -0.10 3.79 -8.88
CA GLY A 83 -1.36 3.82 -8.16
C GLY A 83 -1.12 3.80 -6.65
N PHE A 84 -1.94 4.52 -5.88
CA PHE A 84 -1.78 4.61 -4.43
C PHE A 84 -3.12 4.57 -3.70
N ALA A 85 -3.25 3.69 -2.72
CA ALA A 85 -4.37 3.67 -1.78
C ALA A 85 -3.85 4.07 -0.39
N PHE A 86 -4.46 5.11 0.17
CA PHE A 86 -4.04 5.70 1.45
C PHE A 86 -4.49 4.85 2.64
N GLN A 87 -3.78 4.94 3.76
CA GLN A 87 -4.25 4.36 5.02
C GLN A 87 -5.62 4.92 5.44
N GLN A 88 -5.84 6.24 5.25
CA GLN A 88 -7.12 6.90 5.45
C GLN A 88 -7.64 7.42 4.10
N PRO A 89 -8.72 6.84 3.55
CA PRO A 89 -9.27 7.23 2.26
C PRO A 89 -9.76 8.68 2.26
N PRO A 90 -9.47 9.45 1.19
CA PRO A 90 -10.03 10.79 1.04
C PRO A 90 -11.53 10.74 0.74
N ARG A 91 -12.27 11.78 1.15
CA ARG A 91 -13.70 11.93 0.91
C ARG A 91 -13.93 12.99 -0.15
N PHE A 92 -14.91 12.76 -1.04
CA PHE A 92 -15.20 13.62 -2.18
C PHE A 92 -16.66 14.08 -2.12
N LYS A 93 -16.95 15.08 -1.26
CA LYS A 93 -18.29 15.64 -1.10
C LYS A 93 -18.90 16.09 -2.44
N GLY A 94 -20.16 15.70 -2.68
CA GLY A 94 -20.85 16.03 -3.93
C GLY A 94 -20.48 15.17 -5.14
N MET A 95 -19.69 14.11 -4.94
CA MET A 95 -19.30 13.17 -5.99
C MET A 95 -19.93 11.79 -5.73
N THR A 96 -20.59 11.23 -6.73
CA THR A 96 -21.10 9.85 -6.62
C THR A 96 -20.02 8.81 -6.86
N VAL A 97 -20.21 7.59 -6.36
CA VAL A 97 -19.31 6.46 -6.58
C VAL A 97 -19.06 6.22 -8.09
N ARG A 98 -20.12 6.25 -8.92
CA ARG A 98 -20.01 6.14 -10.39
C ARG A 98 -19.04 7.18 -10.95
N ARG A 99 -19.22 8.44 -10.54
CA ARG A 99 -18.38 9.53 -11.02
C ARG A 99 -16.93 9.40 -10.59
N LEU A 100 -16.71 8.97 -9.35
CA LEU A 100 -15.36 8.73 -8.81
C LEU A 100 -14.64 7.62 -9.58
N LEU A 101 -15.31 6.47 -9.82
CA LEU A 101 -14.75 5.37 -10.61
C LEU A 101 -14.43 5.79 -12.05
N SER A 102 -15.33 6.54 -12.70
CA SER A 102 -15.10 7.05 -14.06
C SER A 102 -13.94 8.04 -14.11
N LEU A 103 -13.83 8.91 -13.10
CA LEU A 103 -12.70 9.85 -12.98
C LEU A 103 -11.36 9.08 -12.82
N ALA A 104 -11.35 8.07 -11.98
CA ALA A 104 -10.17 7.23 -11.75
C ALA A 104 -9.75 6.48 -13.02
N ALA A 105 -10.71 5.94 -13.76
CA ALA A 105 -10.47 5.26 -15.03
C ALA A 105 -10.00 6.20 -16.16
N GLY A 106 -10.31 7.52 -16.07
CA GLY A 106 -10.01 8.49 -17.08
C GLY A 106 -11.03 8.55 -18.25
N TYR A 107 -12.11 7.80 -18.16
CA TYR A 107 -13.22 7.79 -19.12
C TYR A 107 -14.53 7.40 -18.41
N GLU A 108 -15.66 7.65 -19.07
CA GLU A 108 -16.95 7.26 -18.51
C GLU A 108 -17.10 5.73 -18.52
N LEU A 109 -17.12 5.13 -17.32
CA LEU A 109 -17.22 3.70 -17.16
C LEU A 109 -18.65 3.22 -17.40
N PRO A 110 -18.86 2.19 -18.26
CA PRO A 110 -20.15 1.52 -18.36
C PRO A 110 -20.49 0.80 -17.05
N GLU A 111 -21.78 0.64 -16.79
CA GLU A 111 -22.30 0.13 -15.52
C GLU A 111 -21.76 -1.27 -15.17
N ASN A 112 -21.63 -2.15 -16.15
CA ASN A 112 -21.07 -3.48 -15.95
C ASN A 112 -19.63 -3.42 -15.43
N LYS A 113 -18.79 -2.51 -15.94
CA LYS A 113 -17.43 -2.29 -15.45
C LYS A 113 -17.40 -1.74 -14.03
N CYS A 114 -18.28 -0.80 -13.71
CA CYS A 114 -18.45 -0.35 -12.33
C CYS A 114 -18.83 -1.49 -11.40
N CYS A 115 -19.74 -2.38 -11.86
CA CYS A 115 -20.11 -3.59 -11.11
C CYS A 115 -18.93 -4.52 -10.87
N ASP A 116 -18.09 -4.75 -11.89
CA ASP A 116 -16.90 -5.60 -11.78
C ASP A 116 -15.94 -5.07 -10.70
N TYR A 117 -15.59 -3.77 -10.73
CA TYR A 117 -14.70 -3.16 -9.75
C TYR A 117 -15.27 -3.17 -8.32
N LEU A 118 -16.55 -2.81 -8.16
CA LEU A 118 -17.18 -2.78 -6.84
C LEU A 118 -17.35 -4.19 -6.26
N SER A 119 -17.80 -5.15 -7.07
CA SER A 119 -17.95 -6.54 -6.60
C SER A 119 -16.59 -7.17 -6.23
N GLY A 120 -15.53 -6.84 -6.95
CA GLY A 120 -14.17 -7.30 -6.64
C GLY A 120 -13.70 -6.90 -5.23
N VAL A 121 -14.19 -5.78 -4.70
CA VAL A 121 -13.90 -5.31 -3.34
C VAL A 121 -15.06 -5.53 -2.36
N GLY A 122 -16.08 -6.31 -2.74
CA GLY A 122 -17.22 -6.66 -1.87
C GLY A 122 -18.24 -5.54 -1.68
N LEU A 123 -18.39 -4.63 -2.64
CA LEU A 123 -19.45 -3.62 -2.66
C LEU A 123 -20.49 -3.94 -3.71
N CYS A 124 -21.80 -3.84 -3.35
CA CYS A 124 -22.90 -4.07 -4.28
C CYS A 124 -23.11 -2.82 -5.15
N ALA A 125 -22.90 -2.93 -6.47
CA ALA A 125 -23.07 -1.79 -7.37
C ALA A 125 -24.48 -1.17 -7.31
N ARG A 126 -25.53 -1.99 -7.18
CA ARG A 126 -26.92 -1.50 -7.09
C ARG A 126 -27.14 -0.56 -5.91
N GLU A 127 -26.43 -0.79 -4.81
CA GLU A 127 -26.56 -0.02 -3.58
C GLU A 127 -25.64 1.20 -3.56
N TYR A 128 -24.47 1.11 -4.19
CA TYR A 128 -23.40 2.11 -4.01
C TYR A 128 -23.25 3.07 -5.19
N LEU A 129 -23.50 2.68 -6.44
CA LEU A 129 -23.16 3.50 -7.62
C LEU A 129 -23.68 4.94 -7.59
N ASN A 130 -24.87 5.15 -7.06
CA ASN A 130 -25.51 6.46 -7.01
C ASN A 130 -25.36 7.15 -5.65
N ARG A 131 -24.70 6.52 -4.68
CA ARG A 131 -24.40 7.15 -3.38
C ARG A 131 -23.29 8.18 -3.52
N GLU A 132 -23.37 9.22 -2.73
CA GLU A 132 -22.28 10.18 -2.58
C GLU A 132 -21.12 9.58 -1.77
N VAL A 133 -19.91 10.02 -2.11
CA VAL A 133 -18.67 9.62 -1.42
C VAL A 133 -18.43 10.58 -0.24
N ASP A 134 -19.30 10.48 0.75
CA ASP A 134 -19.35 11.38 1.89
C ASP A 134 -19.28 10.63 3.25
N ASN A 135 -19.72 11.30 4.31
CA ASN A 135 -19.70 10.78 5.68
C ASN A 135 -20.73 9.67 5.95
N THR A 136 -21.61 9.35 5.01
CA THR A 136 -22.59 8.25 5.14
C THR A 136 -21.99 6.88 4.86
N LEU A 137 -20.80 6.86 4.20
CA LEU A 137 -20.03 5.63 4.01
C LEU A 137 -19.18 5.35 5.26
N SER A 138 -19.23 4.11 5.74
CA SER A 138 -18.35 3.65 6.80
C SER A 138 -16.88 3.67 6.38
N GLY A 139 -15.95 3.61 7.35
CA GLY A 139 -14.52 3.56 7.06
C GLY A 139 -14.13 2.40 6.16
N GLY A 140 -14.67 1.20 6.42
CA GLY A 140 -14.41 0.03 5.60
C GLY A 140 -15.01 0.09 4.19
N GLU A 141 -16.19 0.71 4.01
CA GLU A 141 -16.76 0.97 2.68
C GLU A 141 -15.92 1.96 1.89
N MET A 142 -15.47 3.03 2.54
CA MET A 142 -14.57 4.01 1.93
C MET A 142 -13.24 3.39 1.51
N LYS A 143 -12.65 2.55 2.36
CA LYS A 143 -11.40 1.85 2.05
C LYS A 143 -11.55 0.93 0.84
N ARG A 144 -12.61 0.14 0.80
CA ARG A 144 -12.92 -0.73 -0.34
C ARG A 144 -13.19 0.05 -1.62
N LEU A 145 -13.91 1.17 -1.53
CA LEU A 145 -14.15 2.04 -2.66
C LEU A 145 -12.85 2.66 -3.18
N GLU A 146 -11.97 3.14 -2.31
CA GLU A 146 -10.64 3.65 -2.69
C GLU A 146 -9.84 2.60 -3.45
N ILE A 147 -9.77 1.36 -2.94
CA ILE A 147 -9.09 0.26 -3.63
C ILE A 147 -9.71 0.04 -5.01
N ALA A 148 -11.06 0.02 -5.13
CA ALA A 148 -11.73 -0.09 -6.42
C ALA A 148 -11.33 1.04 -7.39
N THR A 149 -11.11 2.27 -6.91
CA THR A 149 -10.65 3.39 -7.76
C THR A 149 -9.21 3.19 -8.24
N VAL A 150 -8.32 2.68 -7.41
CA VAL A 150 -6.95 2.33 -7.86
C VAL A 150 -7.01 1.25 -8.94
N LEU A 151 -7.85 0.23 -8.77
CA LEU A 151 -8.00 -0.87 -9.71
C LEU A 151 -8.72 -0.50 -11.01
N ALA A 152 -9.45 0.63 -11.04
CA ALA A 152 -10.21 1.08 -12.23
C ALA A 152 -9.31 1.52 -13.39
N LYS A 153 -8.01 1.71 -13.17
CA LYS A 153 -7.01 2.09 -14.16
C LYS A 153 -5.81 1.14 -14.07
N PRO A 154 -5.22 0.70 -15.19
CA PRO A 154 -3.97 -0.05 -15.16
C PRO A 154 -2.81 0.82 -14.67
N HIS A 155 -1.97 0.23 -13.84
CA HIS A 155 -0.76 0.85 -13.30
C HIS A 155 0.48 -0.01 -13.62
N LYS A 156 1.67 0.55 -13.45
CA LYS A 156 2.93 -0.21 -13.44
C LYS A 156 3.25 -0.71 -12.05
N LEU A 157 2.90 0.10 -11.04
CA LEU A 157 3.09 -0.17 -9.63
C LEU A 157 1.87 0.29 -8.86
N CYS A 158 1.29 -0.58 -8.03
CA CYS A 158 0.26 -0.21 -7.06
C CYS A 158 0.80 -0.30 -5.64
N ILE A 159 0.58 0.73 -4.85
CA ILE A 159 0.97 0.79 -3.44
C ILE A 159 -0.31 0.86 -2.59
N PHE A 160 -0.47 -0.08 -1.66
CA PHE A 160 -1.60 -0.14 -0.74
C PHE A 160 -1.11 -0.05 0.70
N ASP A 161 -1.49 1.03 1.39
CA ASP A 161 -1.12 1.25 2.78
C ASP A 161 -2.23 0.77 3.70
N GLU A 162 -2.00 -0.34 4.41
CA GLU A 162 -2.94 -1.04 5.28
C GLU A 162 -4.32 -1.23 4.63
N PRO A 163 -4.40 -1.96 3.49
CA PRO A 163 -5.65 -2.11 2.73
C PRO A 163 -6.77 -2.79 3.53
N GLU A 164 -6.43 -3.51 4.58
CA GLU A 164 -7.36 -4.21 5.49
C GLU A 164 -7.95 -3.33 6.58
N ALA A 165 -7.45 -2.11 6.79
CA ALA A 165 -7.84 -1.28 7.92
C ALA A 165 -9.34 -0.96 7.92
N GLY A 166 -10.04 -1.35 9.01
CA GLY A 166 -11.48 -1.11 9.18
C GLY A 166 -12.40 -1.97 8.29
N ILE A 167 -11.87 -2.99 7.62
CA ILE A 167 -12.65 -3.92 6.79
C ILE A 167 -13.05 -5.14 7.62
N ASP A 168 -14.31 -5.58 7.46
CA ASP A 168 -14.81 -6.79 8.10
C ASP A 168 -14.22 -8.07 7.47
N LEU A 169 -14.25 -9.18 8.21
CA LEU A 169 -13.63 -10.46 7.83
C LEU A 169 -14.10 -10.99 6.45
N TRP A 170 -15.39 -10.81 6.12
CA TRP A 170 -15.95 -11.31 4.88
C TRP A 170 -15.47 -10.51 3.68
N SER A 171 -15.53 -9.18 3.80
CA SER A 171 -15.02 -8.25 2.78
C SER A 171 -13.52 -8.35 2.61
N PHE A 172 -12.78 -8.57 3.70
CA PHE A 172 -11.34 -8.80 3.65
C PHE A 172 -10.99 -10.06 2.83
N SER A 173 -11.78 -11.14 2.98
CA SER A 173 -11.56 -12.35 2.17
C SER A 173 -11.76 -12.12 0.67
N MET A 174 -12.65 -11.22 0.26
CA MET A 174 -12.81 -10.82 -1.14
C MET A 174 -11.63 -9.97 -1.62
N LEU A 175 -11.16 -9.05 -0.79
CA LEU A 175 -9.99 -8.22 -1.10
C LEU A 175 -8.72 -9.06 -1.29
N VAL A 176 -8.49 -10.06 -0.43
CA VAL A 176 -7.38 -11.01 -0.58
C VAL A 176 -7.43 -11.71 -1.94
N LYS A 177 -8.60 -12.22 -2.35
CA LYS A 177 -8.78 -12.84 -3.67
C LYS A 177 -8.48 -11.88 -4.82
N GLN A 178 -8.84 -10.60 -4.66
CA GLN A 178 -8.56 -9.58 -5.66
C GLN A 178 -7.05 -9.35 -5.79
N PHE A 179 -6.31 -9.27 -4.68
CA PHE A 179 -4.85 -9.16 -4.71
C PHE A 179 -4.18 -10.42 -5.28
N GLU A 180 -4.68 -11.63 -4.93
CA GLU A 180 -4.20 -12.88 -5.54
C GLU A 180 -4.37 -12.88 -7.07
N GLN A 181 -5.49 -12.37 -7.56
CA GLN A 181 -5.74 -12.30 -9.00
C GLN A 181 -4.79 -11.29 -9.68
N LEU A 182 -4.63 -10.09 -9.12
CA LEU A 182 -3.67 -9.10 -9.62
C LEU A 182 -2.24 -9.65 -9.68
N HIS A 183 -1.83 -10.34 -8.62
CA HIS A 183 -0.50 -10.94 -8.55
C HIS A 183 -0.31 -12.07 -9.57
N LYS A 184 -1.33 -12.90 -9.81
CA LYS A 184 -1.28 -13.96 -10.84
C LYS A 184 -1.18 -13.39 -12.24
N ASP A 185 -1.84 -12.28 -12.51
CA ASP A 185 -1.82 -11.63 -13.83
C ASP A 185 -0.45 -11.03 -14.17
N LYS A 186 0.37 -10.74 -13.15
CA LYS A 186 1.74 -10.18 -13.25
C LYS A 186 1.89 -8.98 -14.19
N LYS A 187 0.81 -8.24 -14.39
CA LYS A 187 0.80 -7.04 -15.24
C LYS A 187 1.30 -5.81 -14.50
N GLU A 188 1.12 -5.81 -13.18
CA GLU A 188 1.43 -4.71 -12.28
C GLU A 188 2.29 -5.24 -11.15
N SER A 189 3.24 -4.44 -10.70
CA SER A 189 3.96 -4.71 -9.46
C SER A 189 3.15 -4.20 -8.28
N LEU A 190 3.22 -4.88 -7.14
CA LEU A 190 2.44 -4.55 -5.96
C LEU A 190 3.36 -4.31 -4.75
N ILE A 191 3.13 -3.21 -4.04
CA ILE A 191 3.67 -2.98 -2.70
C ILE A 191 2.47 -2.95 -1.74
N LEU A 192 2.44 -3.87 -0.80
CA LEU A 192 1.41 -3.96 0.23
C LEU A 192 2.04 -3.73 1.61
N ILE A 193 1.63 -2.68 2.29
CA ILE A 193 1.99 -2.49 3.70
C ILE A 193 0.91 -3.17 4.53
N SER A 194 1.25 -4.24 5.23
CA SER A 194 0.28 -5.01 6.00
C SER A 194 0.91 -5.80 7.13
N HIS A 195 0.10 -6.05 8.17
CA HIS A 195 0.40 -6.96 9.27
C HIS A 195 -0.43 -8.25 9.20
N GLN A 196 -1.32 -8.36 8.21
CA GLN A 196 -2.20 -9.51 8.07
C GLN A 196 -1.45 -10.70 7.47
N GLU A 197 -1.42 -11.80 8.20
CA GLU A 197 -0.74 -13.03 7.79
C GLU A 197 -1.15 -13.48 6.38
N ARG A 198 -2.44 -13.42 6.04
CA ARG A 198 -2.96 -13.81 4.73
C ARG A 198 -2.38 -12.97 3.58
N ILE A 199 -2.11 -11.69 3.81
CA ILE A 199 -1.46 -10.81 2.83
C ILE A 199 0.03 -11.15 2.75
N ILE A 200 0.69 -11.33 3.90
CA ILE A 200 2.12 -11.68 3.96
C ILE A 200 2.40 -13.00 3.25
N GLN A 201 1.50 -13.98 3.38
CA GLN A 201 1.62 -15.29 2.72
C GLN A 201 1.52 -15.26 1.19
N MET A 202 0.98 -14.18 0.59
CA MET A 202 0.90 -14.01 -0.87
C MET A 202 2.17 -13.41 -1.48
N ALA A 203 3.05 -12.82 -0.67
CA ALA A 203 4.22 -12.09 -1.13
C ALA A 203 5.22 -12.98 -1.88
N ASP A 204 5.86 -12.43 -2.92
CA ASP A 204 7.10 -13.01 -3.47
C ASP A 204 8.26 -12.73 -2.52
N ARG A 205 8.34 -11.50 -2.00
CA ARG A 205 9.34 -11.07 -1.01
C ARG A 205 8.70 -10.28 0.12
N ILE A 206 9.34 -10.34 1.28
CA ILE A 206 8.93 -9.60 2.47
C ILE A 206 10.05 -8.65 2.87
N MET A 207 9.71 -7.40 3.15
CA MET A 207 10.59 -6.39 3.72
C MET A 207 10.12 -6.04 5.13
N VAL A 208 10.99 -6.18 6.10
CA VAL A 208 10.73 -5.79 7.49
C VAL A 208 11.37 -4.44 7.75
N VAL A 209 10.56 -3.45 8.14
CA VAL A 209 11.03 -2.10 8.46
C VAL A 209 10.85 -1.84 9.95
N ARG A 210 11.95 -1.53 10.64
CA ARG A 210 12.00 -1.17 12.07
C ARG A 210 12.85 0.08 12.25
N ASP A 211 12.37 1.03 13.02
CA ASP A 211 13.10 2.26 13.37
C ASP A 211 13.74 2.93 12.14
N GLY A 212 12.97 3.04 11.06
CA GLY A 212 13.41 3.66 9.82
C GLY A 212 14.41 2.88 8.97
N LYS A 213 14.72 1.63 9.31
CA LYS A 213 15.68 0.77 8.61
C LYS A 213 15.07 -0.52 8.09
N VAL A 214 15.63 -1.06 7.03
CA VAL A 214 15.32 -2.42 6.57
C VAL A 214 16.10 -3.40 7.43
N THR A 215 15.39 -4.20 8.23
CA THR A 215 16.01 -5.23 9.08
C THR A 215 16.03 -6.62 8.44
N ALA A 216 15.12 -6.88 7.49
CA ALA A 216 15.11 -8.08 6.66
C ALA A 216 14.48 -7.76 5.30
N LEU A 217 15.02 -8.35 4.24
CA LEU A 217 14.49 -8.28 2.88
C LEU A 217 14.94 -9.52 2.11
N ASP A 218 14.04 -10.49 1.96
CA ASP A 218 14.31 -11.72 1.21
C ASP A 218 12.98 -12.35 0.74
N THR A 219 13.05 -13.53 0.15
CA THR A 219 11.87 -14.31 -0.23
C THR A 219 10.99 -14.61 0.98
N ARG A 220 9.69 -14.78 0.73
CA ARG A 220 8.72 -15.11 1.78
C ARG A 220 9.16 -16.33 2.60
N GLU A 221 9.66 -17.38 1.94
CA GLU A 221 10.06 -18.64 2.58
C GLU A 221 11.14 -18.47 3.64
N LYS A 222 12.00 -17.43 3.47
CA LYS A 222 13.07 -17.15 4.43
C LYS A 222 12.63 -16.22 5.56
N VAL A 223 11.82 -15.18 5.26
CA VAL A 223 11.48 -14.15 6.24
C VAL A 223 10.26 -14.53 7.07
N PHE A 224 9.24 -15.16 6.46
CA PHE A 224 7.98 -15.45 7.14
C PHE A 224 8.11 -16.32 8.39
N PRO A 225 8.92 -17.40 8.44
CA PRO A 225 9.09 -18.20 9.64
C PRO A 225 9.61 -17.41 10.86
N ASP A 226 10.49 -16.45 10.62
CA ASP A 226 11.05 -15.62 11.70
C ASP A 226 10.00 -14.65 12.25
N LEU A 227 9.14 -14.07 11.38
CA LEU A 227 8.03 -13.20 11.79
C LEU A 227 7.05 -13.94 12.72
N VAL A 228 6.67 -15.17 12.38
CA VAL A 228 5.75 -15.98 13.20
C VAL A 228 6.36 -16.34 14.54
N ASN A 229 7.66 -16.63 14.60
CA ASN A 229 8.37 -16.96 15.82
C ASN A 229 8.54 -15.76 16.76
N GLU A 230 8.72 -14.54 16.22
CA GLU A 230 8.80 -13.31 17.01
C GLU A 230 7.46 -12.99 17.70
N ASP A 231 6.32 -13.20 17.05
CA ASP A 231 4.98 -12.95 17.59
C ASP A 231 4.64 -13.91 18.77
N THR A 232 5.29 -15.08 18.86
CA THR A 232 5.11 -16.03 19.96
C THR A 232 6.01 -15.76 21.17
N GLY A 233 7.01 -14.89 21.02
CA GLY A 233 7.96 -14.52 22.06
C GLY A 233 7.54 -13.29 22.86
N CYS A 234 6.96 -13.48 24.05
CA CYS A 234 6.80 -12.37 25.00
C CYS A 234 8.19 -11.81 25.34
N ILE A 235 8.41 -10.51 25.11
CA ILE A 235 9.69 -9.79 25.34
C ILE A 235 10.23 -10.01 26.78
N CYS A 236 9.36 -10.38 27.72
CA CYS A 236 9.70 -10.66 29.11
C CYS A 236 10.45 -11.99 29.31
N MET A 237 10.42 -12.95 28.38
CA MET A 237 11.08 -14.25 28.54
C MET A 237 12.53 -14.28 28.02
N ASN A 238 12.92 -13.36 27.13
CA ASN A 238 14.28 -13.37 26.56
C ASN A 238 15.35 -12.70 27.42
N GLN A 239 15.00 -12.12 28.59
CA GLN A 239 15.98 -11.56 29.54
C GLN A 239 16.41 -12.56 30.65
N ALA A 240 15.79 -13.73 30.73
CA ALA A 240 16.08 -14.73 31.82
C ALA A 240 17.22 -15.72 31.50
N HIS A 241 17.85 -15.66 30.33
CA HIS A 241 18.94 -16.58 29.94
C HIS A 241 20.29 -15.88 29.65
N ARG A 242 20.54 -14.71 30.23
CA ARG A 242 21.89 -14.14 30.31
C ARG A 242 22.22 -13.81 31.76
N VAL A 243 22.53 -14.84 32.52
CA VAL A 243 23.34 -14.81 33.75
C VAL A 243 24.42 -15.89 33.61
#